data_3c3b0749e9db22acbc209b0d6a6b0ad8
#
_entry.id   3c3b0749e9db22acbc209b0d6a6b0ad8
#
_cell.length_a   1.000
_cell.length_b   1.000
_cell.length_c   1.000
_cell.angle_alpha   90.00
_cell.angle_beta   90.00
_cell.angle_gamma   90.00
#
_symmetry.space_group_name_H-M   'P 1'
#
loop_
_entity.id
_entity.type
_entity.pdbx_description
1 polymer ?
#
loop_
_entity_poly.entity_id
_entity_poly.type
_entity_poly.pdbx_seq_one_letter_code
_entity_poly.pdbx_strand_id
1 'polypeptide(L)'
;MNILIVGCGRVGSELAGALSREGHTVAIVDANESAFDLLPSDYSGYCTVGIPIDLDVLREAGIENCDALAAVSQDDNTNIMVCQLAKEYFHLEN
;
A
#
# COMPACT_ATOMS: atom_id res chain seq x y z
N MET A 1 10.23 -8.41 -5.43
CA MET A 1 9.91 -6.98 -5.62
C MET A 1 9.45 -6.37 -4.31
N ASN A 2 9.65 -5.08 -4.17
CA ASN A 2 9.08 -4.30 -3.08
C ASN A 2 7.79 -3.66 -3.58
N ILE A 3 6.67 -4.00 -2.97
CA ILE A 3 5.35 -3.59 -3.43
C ILE A 3 4.64 -2.82 -2.32
N LEU A 4 4.15 -1.62 -2.66
CA LEU A 4 3.37 -0.81 -1.74
C LEU A 4 1.90 -0.88 -2.14
N ILE A 5 1.04 -1.24 -1.18
CA ILE A 5 -0.39 -1.31 -1.38
C ILE A 5 -1.06 -0.22 -0.55
N VAL A 6 -1.88 0.60 -1.18
CA VAL A 6 -2.63 1.65 -0.51
C VAL A 6 -4.10 1.22 -0.41
N GLY A 7 -4.55 1.00 0.79
CA GLY A 7 -5.89 0.52 1.08
C GLY A 7 -5.90 -0.93 1.53
N CYS A 8 -6.35 -1.18 2.76
CA CYS A 8 -6.43 -2.52 3.35
C CYS A 8 -7.89 -2.94 3.51
N GLY A 9 -8.66 -2.85 2.42
CA GLY A 9 -10.00 -3.40 2.37
C GLY A 9 -9.93 -4.86 1.92
N ARG A 10 -11.06 -5.36 1.40
CA ARG A 10 -11.10 -6.75 0.92
C ARG A 10 -10.06 -7.01 -0.17
N VAL A 11 -10.01 -6.12 -1.17
CA VAL A 11 -9.10 -6.31 -2.29
C VAL A 11 -7.64 -6.17 -1.84
N GLY A 12 -7.34 -5.10 -1.11
CA GLY A 12 -5.98 -4.83 -0.67
C GLY A 12 -5.44 -5.91 0.25
N SER A 13 -6.25 -6.40 1.19
CA SER A 13 -5.82 -7.43 2.13
C SER A 13 -5.56 -8.76 1.42
N GLU A 14 -6.41 -9.13 0.46
CA GLU A 14 -6.22 -10.36 -0.32
C GLU A 14 -4.98 -10.26 -1.20
N LEU A 15 -4.79 -9.13 -1.85
CA LEU A 15 -3.62 -8.89 -2.70
C LEU A 15 -2.34 -8.94 -1.87
N ALA A 16 -2.34 -8.28 -0.71
CA ALA A 16 -1.18 -8.27 0.18
C ALA A 16 -0.80 -9.69 0.62
N GLY A 17 -1.79 -10.48 1.00
CA GLY A 17 -1.56 -11.86 1.40
C GLY A 17 -0.97 -12.69 0.28
N ALA A 18 -1.54 -12.58 -0.92
CA ALA A 18 -1.07 -13.36 -2.07
C ALA A 18 0.36 -12.99 -2.46
N LEU A 19 0.67 -11.70 -2.51
CA LEU A 19 2.02 -11.23 -2.88
C LEU A 19 3.04 -11.61 -1.80
N SER A 20 2.66 -11.53 -0.55
CA SER A 20 3.53 -11.92 0.56
C SER A 20 3.88 -13.41 0.48
N ARG A 21 2.90 -14.25 0.14
CA ARG A 21 3.13 -15.69 -0.02
C ARG A 21 4.03 -16.02 -1.20
N GLU A 22 4.04 -15.15 -2.22
CA GLU A 22 4.91 -15.32 -3.39
C GLU A 22 6.34 -14.84 -3.15
N GLY A 23 6.64 -14.35 -1.96
CA GLY A 23 7.99 -13.94 -1.60
C GLY A 23 8.31 -12.47 -1.84
N HIS A 24 7.31 -11.66 -2.22
CA HIS A 24 7.52 -10.22 -2.38
C HIS A 24 7.56 -9.52 -1.02
N THR A 25 8.31 -8.43 -0.93
CA THR A 25 8.28 -7.57 0.24
C THR A 25 7.10 -6.61 0.08
N VAL A 26 6.11 -6.73 0.94
CA VAL A 26 4.88 -5.96 0.83
C VAL A 26 4.75 -4.99 1.99
N ALA A 27 4.35 -3.76 1.70
CA ALA A 27 3.94 -2.76 2.69
C ALA A 27 2.53 -2.33 2.34
N ILE A 28 1.68 -2.17 3.35
CA ILE A 28 0.29 -1.77 3.13
C ILE A 28 -0.06 -0.58 4.03
N VAL A 29 -0.76 0.40 3.47
CA VAL A 29 -1.14 1.63 4.15
C VAL A 29 -2.65 1.73 4.25
N ASP A 30 -3.15 2.10 5.40
CA ASP A 30 -4.56 2.45 5.58
C ASP A 30 -4.68 3.47 6.70
N ALA A 31 -5.63 4.39 6.58
CA ALA A 31 -5.89 5.38 7.62
C ALA A 31 -6.54 4.77 8.86
N ASN A 32 -7.17 3.62 8.70
CA ASN A 32 -7.87 2.93 9.78
C ASN A 32 -7.08 1.70 10.20
N GLU A 33 -6.52 1.74 11.40
CA GLU A 33 -5.72 0.63 11.93
C GLU A 33 -6.49 -0.69 11.95
N SER A 34 -7.78 -0.65 12.25
CA SER A 34 -8.60 -1.86 12.32
C SER A 34 -8.76 -2.55 10.97
N ALA A 35 -8.50 -1.85 9.86
CA ALA A 35 -8.55 -2.46 8.54
C ALA A 35 -7.52 -3.59 8.39
N PHE A 36 -6.42 -3.52 9.13
CA PHE A 36 -5.38 -4.55 9.06
C PHE A 36 -5.82 -5.89 9.65
N ASP A 37 -6.93 -5.91 10.37
CA ASP A 37 -7.50 -7.18 10.87
C ASP A 37 -7.96 -8.10 9.73
N LEU A 38 -8.17 -7.54 8.54
CA LEU A 38 -8.52 -8.33 7.36
C LEU A 38 -7.35 -9.09 6.76
N LEU A 39 -6.12 -8.73 7.11
CA LEU A 39 -4.94 -9.41 6.58
C LEU A 39 -4.92 -10.86 7.05
N PRO A 40 -4.52 -11.80 6.17
CA PRO A 40 -4.42 -13.20 6.58
C PRO A 40 -3.34 -13.38 7.64
N SER A 41 -3.47 -14.42 8.45
CA SER A 41 -2.56 -14.67 9.55
C SER A 41 -1.12 -14.94 9.10
N ASP A 42 -0.94 -15.38 7.87
CA ASP A 42 0.40 -15.64 7.30
C ASP A 42 0.99 -14.44 6.57
N TYR A 43 0.35 -13.26 6.65
CA TYR A 43 0.92 -12.05 6.08
C TYR A 43 2.20 -11.67 6.82
N SER A 44 3.30 -11.54 6.09
CA SER A 44 4.62 -11.27 6.68
C SER A 44 5.16 -9.88 6.35
N GLY A 45 4.34 -9.00 5.75
CA GLY A 45 4.78 -7.67 5.36
C GLY A 45 4.60 -6.62 6.46
N TYR A 46 4.65 -5.38 6.05
CA TYR A 46 4.59 -4.21 6.92
C TYR A 46 3.23 -3.52 6.82
N CYS A 47 2.81 -2.87 7.91
CA CYS A 47 1.58 -2.09 7.96
C CYS A 47 1.91 -0.68 8.43
N THR A 48 1.39 0.33 7.73
CA THR A 48 1.55 1.73 8.13
C THR A 48 0.18 2.36 8.27
N VAL A 49 -0.10 2.95 9.42
CA VAL A 49 -1.34 3.68 9.66
C VAL A 49 -1.12 5.14 9.30
N GLY A 50 -1.96 5.68 8.44
CA GLY A 50 -1.89 7.08 8.09
C GLY A 50 -2.75 7.42 6.89
N ILE A 51 -2.91 8.71 6.64
CA ILE A 51 -3.68 9.21 5.50
C ILE A 51 -2.86 8.98 4.22
N PRO A 52 -3.40 8.23 3.24
CA PRO A 52 -2.60 7.78 2.09
C PRO A 52 -2.09 8.89 1.17
N ILE A 53 -2.70 10.08 1.21
CA ILE A 53 -2.24 11.20 0.38
C ILE A 53 -1.18 12.06 1.06
N ASP A 54 -0.81 11.73 2.28
CA ASP A 54 0.25 12.41 3.02
C ASP A 54 1.61 11.88 2.55
N LEU A 55 2.45 12.75 2.02
CA LEU A 55 3.76 12.37 1.50
C LEU A 55 4.64 11.72 2.56
N ASP A 56 4.56 12.20 3.80
CA ASP A 56 5.36 11.63 4.90
C ASP A 56 4.90 10.21 5.22
N VAL A 57 3.60 9.96 5.16
CA VAL A 57 3.05 8.62 5.37
C VAL A 57 3.53 7.66 4.28
N LEU A 58 3.50 8.12 3.03
CA LEU A 58 3.98 7.30 1.91
C LEU A 58 5.47 7.00 2.02
N ARG A 59 6.27 7.97 2.44
CA ARG A 59 7.70 7.75 2.68
C ARG A 59 7.93 6.75 3.81
N GLU A 60 7.18 6.89 4.89
CA GLU A 60 7.26 5.97 6.02
C GLU A 60 6.91 4.54 5.60
N ALA A 61 5.97 4.40 4.67
CA ALA A 61 5.57 3.10 4.14
C ALA A 61 6.58 2.54 3.13
N GLY A 62 7.59 3.31 2.73
CA GLY A 62 8.64 2.82 1.86
C GLY A 62 8.47 3.09 0.38
N ILE A 63 7.67 4.09 0.00
CA ILE A 63 7.40 4.39 -1.40
C ILE A 63 8.66 4.69 -2.20
N GLU A 64 9.69 5.26 -1.55
CA GLU A 64 10.92 5.63 -2.24
C GLU A 64 11.71 4.41 -2.71
N ASN A 65 11.48 3.26 -2.11
CA ASN A 65 12.20 2.03 -2.41
C ASN A 65 11.31 0.95 -3.05
N CYS A 66 10.04 1.26 -3.31
CA CYS A 66 9.16 0.24 -3.88
C CYS A 66 9.29 0.18 -5.40
N ASP A 67 9.04 -1.01 -5.93
CA ASP A 67 9.10 -1.27 -7.38
C ASP A 67 7.75 -1.08 -8.05
N ALA A 68 6.68 -1.27 -7.28
CA ALA A 68 5.32 -1.15 -7.80
C ALA A 68 4.38 -0.66 -6.69
N LEU A 69 3.30 0.00 -7.10
CA LEU A 69 2.29 0.52 -6.19
C LEU A 69 0.91 0.12 -6.69
N ALA A 70 0.08 -0.37 -5.79
CA ALA A 70 -1.32 -0.67 -6.07
C ALA A 70 -2.20 0.18 -5.15
N ALA A 71 -2.98 1.08 -5.73
CA ALA A 71 -3.91 1.92 -4.97
C ALA A 71 -5.31 1.33 -5.11
N VAL A 72 -5.75 0.64 -4.08
CA VAL A 72 -6.99 -0.15 -4.08
C VAL A 72 -7.89 0.19 -2.89
N SER A 73 -7.86 1.44 -2.44
CA SER A 73 -8.77 1.91 -1.40
C SER A 73 -10.19 2.02 -1.97
N GLN A 74 -11.16 2.22 -1.09
CA GLN A 74 -12.55 2.37 -1.51
C GLN A 74 -12.85 3.75 -2.12
N ASP A 75 -11.93 4.69 -1.98
CA ASP A 75 -12.06 6.05 -2.51
C ASP A 75 -11.29 6.20 -3.80
N ASP A 76 -12.00 6.32 -4.92
CA ASP A 76 -11.38 6.46 -6.24
C ASP A 76 -10.50 7.71 -6.33
N ASN A 77 -10.91 8.80 -5.70
CA ASN A 77 -10.12 10.04 -5.71
C ASN A 77 -8.80 9.85 -4.98
N THR A 78 -8.81 9.17 -3.85
CA THR A 78 -7.58 8.83 -3.13
C THR A 78 -6.66 7.99 -3.99
N ASN A 79 -7.21 6.99 -4.67
CA ASN A 79 -6.42 6.11 -5.53
C ASN A 79 -5.76 6.89 -6.67
N ILE A 80 -6.50 7.80 -7.30
CA ILE A 80 -5.96 8.63 -8.37
C ILE A 80 -4.86 9.55 -7.84
N MET A 81 -5.11 10.21 -6.71
CA MET A 81 -4.15 11.14 -6.11
C MET A 81 -2.86 10.44 -5.71
N VAL A 82 -2.95 9.27 -5.10
CA VAL A 82 -1.78 8.51 -4.69
C VAL A 82 -0.93 8.12 -5.90
N CYS A 83 -1.57 7.67 -6.97
CA CYS A 83 -0.85 7.31 -8.19
C CYS A 83 -0.16 8.52 -8.82
N GLN A 84 -0.81 9.69 -8.80
CA GLN A 84 -0.20 10.92 -9.31
C GLN A 84 0.99 11.36 -8.45
N LEU A 85 0.85 11.29 -7.13
CA LEU A 85 1.94 11.63 -6.22
C LEU A 85 3.13 10.70 -6.41
N ALA A 86 2.86 9.41 -6.57
CA ALA A 86 3.92 8.43 -6.79
C ALA A 86 4.68 8.72 -8.09
N LYS A 87 3.96 9.08 -9.12
CA LYS A 87 4.55 9.36 -10.43
C LYS A 87 5.36 10.66 -10.41
N GLU A 88 4.82 11.72 -9.81
CA GLU A 88 5.44 13.05 -9.86
C GLU A 88 6.56 13.24 -8.86
N TYR A 89 6.41 12.74 -7.63
CA TYR A 89 7.37 12.99 -6.55
C TYR A 89 8.34 11.84 -6.34
N PHE A 90 7.97 10.64 -6.70
CA PHE A 90 8.81 9.46 -6.46
C PHE A 90 9.20 8.74 -7.76
N HIS A 91 8.77 9.25 -8.90
CA HIS A 91 9.10 8.73 -10.23
C HIS A 91 8.72 7.25 -10.43
N LEU A 92 7.70 6.81 -9.72
CA LEU A 92 7.22 5.44 -9.79
C LEU A 92 6.16 5.33 -10.89
N GLU A 93 6.36 4.45 -11.85
CA GLU A 93 5.46 4.30 -12.98
C GLU A 93 4.56 3.05 -12.92
N ASN A 94 4.79 2.18 -11.95
CA ASN A 94 4.03 0.93 -11.84
C ASN A 94 3.04 0.94 -10.69
#